data_2dd852ed1ad48c960bc13b3b7348f0d9
#
_entry.id   2dd852ed1ad48c960bc13b3b7348f0d9
#
_cell.length_a   1.000
_cell.length_b   1.000
_cell.length_c   1.000
_cell.angle_alpha   90.00
_cell.angle_beta   90.00
_cell.angle_gamma   90.00
#
_symmetry.space_group_name_H-M   'P 1'
#
loop_
_entity.id
_entity.type
_entity.pdbx_description
1 polymer ?
#
loop_
_entity_poly.entity_id
_entity_poly.type
_entity_poly.pdbx_seq_one_letter_code
_entity_poly.pdbx_strand_id
1 'polypeptide(L)'
;GLGDVYKRQHPHKNMEVISIPLKGYLRHGDSIKNSEVITPGDIQVMSAGTGIVHSEFNDSGNEQLEFLQIWVFPREENTKPHYASYDVRPVTSEKNKLSLIIAPDGSAPASINQDAWFSLGNLDAGQVKEYKLHSKNNGVYLFVIDGEVEVSNTILSKRDGAGFWETDSITIEVLKHAKVLLIEIPMMK
;
A
#
# COMPACT_ATOMS: atom_id res chain seq x y z
N GLY A 1 22.86 -17.34 4.99
CA GLY A 1 21.68 -17.55 5.80
C GLY A 1 20.56 -16.66 5.28
N LEU A 2 19.40 -17.21 5.05
CA LEU A 2 18.18 -16.45 4.82
C LEU A 2 17.93 -15.69 6.14
N GLY A 3 18.27 -14.38 6.16
CA GLY A 3 18.10 -13.57 7.33
C GLY A 3 16.61 -13.44 7.63
N ASP A 4 16.21 -13.91 8.80
CA ASP A 4 14.89 -13.64 9.35
C ASP A 4 14.69 -12.14 9.38
N VAL A 5 13.77 -11.61 8.55
CA VAL A 5 13.28 -10.24 8.70
C VAL A 5 12.42 -10.24 9.96
N TYR A 6 13.09 -10.12 11.09
CA TYR A 6 12.48 -10.06 12.40
C TYR A 6 12.44 -8.60 12.83
N LYS A 7 11.30 -7.96 12.63
CA LYS A 7 11.02 -6.71 13.35
C LYS A 7 10.53 -7.09 14.74
N ARG A 8 11.47 -7.03 15.72
CA ARG A 8 11.15 -7.20 17.14
C ARG A 8 10.00 -6.29 17.52
N GLN A 9 9.30 -6.60 18.58
CA GLN A 9 8.24 -5.74 19.13
C GLN A 9 8.69 -4.29 19.23
N HIS A 10 7.94 -3.40 18.58
CA HIS A 10 8.18 -1.97 18.63
C HIS A 10 6.83 -1.23 18.68
N PRO A 11 6.81 -0.07 19.36
CA PRO A 11 5.59 0.70 19.53
C PRO A 11 5.34 1.64 18.35
N HIS A 12 4.05 1.82 18.04
CA HIS A 12 3.55 2.92 17.20
C HIS A 12 2.50 3.72 17.96
N LYS A 13 2.41 5.00 17.68
CA LYS A 13 1.36 5.90 18.17
C LYS A 13 1.03 6.90 17.08
N ASN A 14 -0.28 7.19 16.89
CA ASN A 14 -0.75 8.14 15.89
C ASN A 14 -0.13 7.89 14.51
N MET A 15 -0.26 6.66 14.02
CA MET A 15 0.27 6.22 12.74
C MET A 15 -0.68 5.19 12.11
N GLU A 16 -0.97 5.36 10.85
CA GLU A 16 -1.57 4.32 10.02
C GLU A 16 -0.43 3.52 9.39
N VAL A 17 -0.42 2.22 9.61
CA VAL A 17 0.60 1.30 9.08
C VAL A 17 -0.07 0.30 8.15
N ILE A 18 0.36 0.31 6.89
CA ILE A 18 -0.17 -0.57 5.85
C ILE A 18 0.91 -1.56 5.45
N SER A 19 0.61 -2.86 5.49
CA SER A 19 1.50 -3.91 5.00
C SER A 19 0.88 -4.60 3.79
N ILE A 20 1.65 -4.67 2.69
CA ILE A 20 1.25 -5.29 1.42
C ILE A 20 2.29 -6.36 1.08
N PRO A 21 2.02 -7.65 1.34
CA PRO A 21 2.90 -8.74 0.93
C PRO A 21 3.02 -8.82 -0.61
N LEU A 22 4.26 -8.94 -1.09
CA LEU A 22 4.57 -9.14 -2.49
C LEU A 22 4.98 -10.59 -2.78
N LYS A 23 5.56 -11.27 -1.77
CA LYS A 23 6.01 -12.66 -1.82
C LYS A 23 6.10 -13.24 -0.41
N GLY A 24 5.85 -14.54 -0.26
CA GLY A 24 6.00 -15.26 1.00
C GLY A 24 4.85 -15.04 1.99
N TYR A 25 5.15 -15.19 3.26
CA TYR A 25 4.19 -15.26 4.36
C TYR A 25 4.57 -14.25 5.45
N LEU A 26 3.78 -13.20 5.64
CA LEU A 26 3.99 -12.19 6.67
C LEU A 26 3.12 -12.52 7.88
N ARG A 27 3.76 -12.88 9.00
CA ARG A 27 3.07 -13.04 10.28
C ARG A 27 3.09 -11.73 11.04
N HIS A 28 1.92 -11.29 11.46
CA HIS A 28 1.69 -10.18 12.37
C HIS A 28 1.30 -10.70 13.76
N GLY A 29 1.73 -9.98 14.80
CA GLY A 29 1.26 -10.16 16.17
C GLY A 29 1.31 -8.85 16.93
N ASP A 30 0.26 -8.52 17.71
CA ASP A 30 0.16 -7.23 18.39
C ASP A 30 -0.34 -7.29 19.84
N SER A 31 -0.24 -6.16 20.54
CA SER A 31 -0.64 -5.99 21.94
C SER A 31 -2.15 -5.99 22.19
N ILE A 32 -2.96 -5.87 21.13
CA ILE A 32 -4.43 -5.99 21.20
C ILE A 32 -4.94 -7.39 20.83
N LYS A 33 -4.00 -8.38 20.83
CA LYS A 33 -4.23 -9.82 20.67
C LYS A 33 -4.59 -10.28 19.25
N ASN A 34 -4.21 -9.55 18.22
CA ASN A 34 -4.27 -10.08 16.87
C ASN A 34 -3.02 -10.92 16.60
N SER A 35 -3.20 -12.03 15.89
CA SER A 35 -2.13 -12.87 15.35
C SER A 35 -2.63 -13.49 14.06
N GLU A 36 -1.99 -13.14 12.95
CA GLU A 36 -2.43 -13.54 11.62
C GLU A 36 -1.26 -13.71 10.67
N VAL A 37 -1.43 -14.51 9.63
CA VAL A 37 -0.50 -14.62 8.50
C VAL A 37 -1.21 -14.12 7.26
N ILE A 38 -0.61 -13.12 6.61
CA ILE A 38 -1.09 -12.58 5.34
C ILE A 38 -0.11 -12.90 4.21
N THR A 39 -0.65 -13.04 3.00
CA THR A 39 0.06 -13.48 1.80
C THR A 39 -0.19 -12.52 0.64
N PRO A 40 0.49 -12.64 -0.51
CA PRO A 40 0.17 -11.83 -1.69
C PRO A 40 -1.31 -11.91 -2.07
N GLY A 41 -1.93 -10.75 -2.23
CA GLY A 41 -3.38 -10.61 -2.43
C GLY A 41 -4.14 -10.26 -1.16
N ASP A 42 -3.52 -10.36 0.02
CA ASP A 42 -4.01 -9.78 1.25
C ASP A 42 -3.31 -8.44 1.50
N ILE A 43 -3.98 -7.54 2.23
CA ILE A 43 -3.38 -6.33 2.78
C ILE A 43 -3.77 -6.21 4.26
N GLN A 44 -2.92 -5.52 5.01
CA GLN A 44 -3.16 -5.23 6.42
C GLN A 44 -3.20 -3.72 6.61
N VAL A 45 -4.17 -3.23 7.38
CA VAL A 45 -4.24 -1.84 7.84
C VAL A 45 -4.29 -1.84 9.36
N MET A 46 -3.33 -1.19 9.99
CA MET A 46 -3.22 -1.01 11.42
C MET A 46 -3.24 0.48 11.76
N SER A 47 -4.26 0.92 12.50
CA SER A 47 -4.34 2.25 13.07
C SER A 47 -3.77 2.21 14.49
N ALA A 48 -2.61 2.83 14.71
CA ALA A 48 -1.94 2.77 16.01
C ALA A 48 -2.66 3.59 17.10
N GLY A 49 -3.34 4.67 16.73
CA GLY A 49 -4.15 5.48 17.64
C GLY A 49 -3.41 5.88 18.92
N THR A 50 -4.00 5.58 20.09
CA THR A 50 -3.39 5.87 21.39
C THR A 50 -2.13 5.08 21.71
N GLY A 51 -1.86 4.01 20.97
CA GLY A 51 -0.64 3.20 21.04
C GLY A 51 -0.90 1.72 20.80
N ILE A 52 -0.04 1.10 20.02
CA ILE A 52 0.01 -0.34 19.76
C ILE A 52 1.47 -0.79 19.72
N VAL A 53 1.73 -1.98 20.23
CA VAL A 53 3.02 -2.65 20.08
C VAL A 53 2.80 -3.85 19.18
N HIS A 54 3.59 -3.98 18.11
CA HIS A 54 3.46 -5.10 17.19
C HIS A 54 4.81 -5.70 16.80
N SER A 55 4.74 -6.86 16.20
CA SER A 55 5.86 -7.56 15.59
C SER A 55 5.46 -8.10 14.23
N GLU A 56 6.39 -8.12 13.30
CA GLU A 56 6.22 -8.67 11.96
C GLU A 56 7.41 -9.56 11.61
N PHE A 57 7.16 -10.75 11.09
CA PHE A 57 8.22 -11.67 10.72
C PHE A 57 7.81 -12.61 9.58
N ASN A 58 8.81 -13.20 8.95
CA ASN A 58 8.60 -14.24 7.94
C ASN A 58 8.11 -15.52 8.63
N ASP A 59 6.92 -15.99 8.25
CA ASP A 59 6.33 -17.23 8.79
C ASP A 59 6.89 -18.51 8.14
N SER A 60 7.74 -18.37 7.12
CA SER A 60 8.34 -19.50 6.43
C SER A 60 9.82 -19.66 6.78
N GLY A 61 10.25 -20.87 7.07
CA GLY A 61 11.67 -21.19 7.31
C GLY A 61 12.51 -21.33 6.02
N ASN A 62 11.91 -21.39 4.84
CA ASN A 62 12.56 -21.69 3.58
C ASN A 62 12.12 -20.80 2.39
N GLU A 63 11.15 -19.95 2.55
CA GLU A 63 10.71 -18.99 1.53
C GLU A 63 11.07 -17.56 1.93
N GLN A 64 11.47 -16.75 0.96
CA GLN A 64 11.77 -15.35 1.17
C GLN A 64 10.47 -14.55 1.29
N LEU A 65 10.40 -13.65 2.27
CA LEU A 65 9.36 -12.66 2.41
C LEU A 65 9.78 -11.35 1.74
N GLU A 66 8.90 -10.80 0.89
CA GLU A 66 8.98 -9.45 0.37
C GLU A 66 7.64 -8.75 0.63
N PHE A 67 7.66 -7.55 1.20
CA PHE A 67 6.45 -6.75 1.42
C PHE A 67 6.76 -5.26 1.42
N LEU A 68 5.74 -4.46 1.17
CA LEU A 68 5.77 -3.02 1.37
C LEU A 68 5.21 -2.72 2.75
N GLN A 69 5.88 -1.86 3.50
CA GLN A 69 5.34 -1.26 4.71
C GLN A 69 5.27 0.25 4.51
N ILE A 70 4.07 0.79 4.61
CA ILE A 70 3.77 2.18 4.31
C ILE A 70 3.21 2.81 5.58
N TRP A 71 3.74 3.97 5.94
CA TRP A 71 3.30 4.74 7.09
C TRP A 71 2.65 6.03 6.60
N VAL A 72 1.45 6.29 7.12
CA VAL A 72 0.69 7.49 6.80
C VAL A 72 0.28 8.16 8.11
N PHE A 73 0.48 9.46 8.22
CA PHE A 73 -0.04 10.21 9.38
C PHE A 73 -1.56 10.15 9.39
N PRO A 74 -2.20 9.89 10.53
CA PRO A 74 -3.66 9.83 10.59
C PRO A 74 -4.27 11.24 10.49
N ARG A 75 -5.52 11.30 10.04
CA ARG A 75 -6.34 12.52 10.09
C ARG A 75 -6.73 12.87 11.53
N GLU A 76 -7.08 11.85 12.32
CA GLU A 76 -7.47 12.00 13.72
C GLU A 76 -6.48 11.25 14.61
N GLU A 77 -5.91 11.98 15.57
CA GLU A 77 -4.99 11.43 16.55
C GLU A 77 -5.73 10.81 17.75
N ASN A 78 -5.01 9.96 18.51
CA ASN A 78 -5.45 9.33 19.75
C ASN A 78 -6.77 8.54 19.61
N THR A 79 -7.05 8.04 18.42
CA THR A 79 -8.15 7.11 18.16
C THR A 79 -7.91 5.78 18.88
N LYS A 80 -8.94 4.94 18.97
CA LYS A 80 -8.78 3.58 19.48
C LYS A 80 -7.90 2.77 18.52
N PRO A 81 -6.87 2.05 18.99
CA PRO A 81 -6.09 1.15 18.16
C PRO A 81 -6.97 0.13 17.44
N HIS A 82 -6.67 -0.09 16.17
CA HIS A 82 -7.43 -1.00 15.31
C HIS A 82 -6.47 -1.76 14.39
N TYR A 83 -6.82 -3.01 14.10
CA TYR A 83 -6.12 -3.86 13.14
C TYR A 83 -7.16 -4.61 12.32
N ALA A 84 -6.95 -4.70 11.02
CA ALA A 84 -7.71 -5.57 10.14
C ALA A 84 -6.87 -5.99 8.93
N SER A 85 -7.11 -7.19 8.44
CA SER A 85 -6.62 -7.68 7.15
C SER A 85 -7.78 -7.81 6.16
N TYR A 86 -7.46 -7.69 4.89
CA TYR A 86 -8.45 -7.69 3.81
C TYR A 86 -7.92 -8.48 2.62
N ASP A 87 -8.74 -9.38 2.06
CA ASP A 87 -8.50 -9.99 0.77
C ASP A 87 -8.88 -9.00 -0.34
N VAL A 88 -7.89 -8.55 -1.11
CA VAL A 88 -8.10 -7.63 -2.21
C VAL A 88 -8.12 -8.32 -3.59
N ARG A 89 -7.93 -9.64 -3.66
CA ARG A 89 -8.00 -10.41 -4.91
C ARG A 89 -9.31 -10.19 -5.67
N PRO A 90 -10.50 -10.11 -5.02
CA PRO A 90 -11.75 -9.88 -5.74
C PRO A 90 -11.77 -8.59 -6.55
N VAL A 91 -11.10 -7.53 -6.09
CA VAL A 91 -11.05 -6.24 -6.79
C VAL A 91 -9.83 -6.09 -7.69
N THR A 92 -8.74 -6.84 -7.45
CA THR A 92 -7.49 -6.75 -8.21
C THR A 92 -7.31 -7.84 -9.27
N SER A 93 -8.26 -8.77 -9.39
CA SER A 93 -8.23 -9.87 -10.36
C SER A 93 -8.34 -9.41 -11.82
N GLU A 94 -8.98 -8.27 -12.06
CA GLU A 94 -9.13 -7.69 -13.40
C GLU A 94 -7.82 -7.03 -13.83
N LYS A 95 -7.25 -7.54 -14.93
CA LYS A 95 -6.06 -6.93 -15.54
C LYS A 95 -6.38 -5.58 -16.18
N ASN A 96 -5.35 -4.78 -16.35
CA ASN A 96 -5.43 -3.47 -17.03
C ASN A 96 -6.40 -2.49 -16.37
N LYS A 97 -6.52 -2.61 -15.04
CA LYS A 97 -7.30 -1.72 -14.20
C LYS A 97 -6.48 -1.22 -13.03
N LEU A 98 -6.68 0.04 -12.65
CA LEU A 98 -6.22 0.60 -11.38
C LEU A 98 -7.33 0.35 -10.35
N SER A 99 -7.15 -0.69 -9.54
CA SER A 99 -8.16 -1.15 -8.58
C SER A 99 -7.94 -0.49 -7.23
N LEU A 100 -8.94 0.23 -6.75
CA LEU A 100 -8.95 0.85 -5.43
C LEU A 100 -8.99 -0.24 -4.35
N ILE A 101 -8.02 -0.21 -3.42
CA ILE A 101 -7.87 -1.21 -2.36
C ILE A 101 -8.05 -0.64 -0.95
N ILE A 102 -7.74 0.66 -0.76
CA ILE A 102 -7.94 1.38 0.50
C ILE A 102 -8.55 2.75 0.18
N ALA A 103 -9.58 3.15 0.94
CA ALA A 103 -10.21 4.46 0.84
C ALA A 103 -10.77 4.90 2.21
N PRO A 104 -10.94 6.22 2.46
CA PRO A 104 -11.44 6.72 3.74
C PRO A 104 -12.96 6.55 3.93
N ASP A 105 -13.70 6.35 2.85
CA ASP A 105 -15.16 6.47 2.76
C ASP A 105 -15.90 5.15 2.61
N GLY A 106 -15.18 4.02 2.67
CA GLY A 106 -15.74 2.68 2.48
C GLY A 106 -15.99 2.28 1.02
N SER A 107 -15.50 3.07 0.06
CA SER A 107 -15.57 2.73 -1.38
C SER A 107 -14.60 1.62 -1.80
N ALA A 108 -13.71 1.20 -0.91
CA ALA A 108 -12.73 0.14 -1.11
C ALA A 108 -12.89 -0.99 -0.08
N PRO A 109 -12.26 -2.16 -0.29
CA PRO A 109 -12.26 -3.26 0.69
C PRO A 109 -11.75 -2.84 2.07
N ALA A 110 -10.69 -2.03 2.12
CA ALA A 110 -10.10 -1.54 3.36
C ALA A 110 -10.34 -0.05 3.57
N SER A 111 -10.44 0.37 4.82
CA SER A 111 -10.52 1.78 5.22
C SER A 111 -9.29 2.22 5.99
N ILE A 112 -9.05 3.54 6.03
CA ILE A 112 -7.90 4.18 6.67
C ILE A 112 -8.35 5.48 7.34
N ASN A 113 -7.72 5.83 8.47
CA ASN A 113 -7.96 7.11 9.17
C ASN A 113 -7.12 8.24 8.56
N GLN A 114 -7.24 8.44 7.27
CA GLN A 114 -6.70 9.59 6.52
C GLN A 114 -7.51 9.74 5.23
N ASP A 115 -7.58 10.95 4.68
CA ASP A 115 -8.14 11.20 3.34
C ASP A 115 -7.13 10.73 2.28
N ALA A 116 -6.97 9.41 2.21
CA ALA A 116 -5.98 8.72 1.38
C ALA A 116 -6.62 7.57 0.58
N TRP A 117 -6.17 7.40 -0.65
CA TRP A 117 -6.63 6.36 -1.57
C TRP A 117 -5.45 5.57 -2.09
N PHE A 118 -5.55 4.25 -2.01
CA PHE A 118 -4.52 3.35 -2.52
C PHE A 118 -5.09 2.50 -3.65
N SER A 119 -4.41 2.48 -4.78
CA SER A 119 -4.82 1.69 -5.94
C SER A 119 -3.68 0.78 -6.41
N LEU A 120 -4.00 -0.47 -6.71
CA LEU A 120 -3.09 -1.43 -7.35
C LEU A 120 -3.45 -1.62 -8.82
N GLY A 121 -2.43 -1.67 -9.68
CA GLY A 121 -2.55 -1.98 -11.09
C GLY A 121 -1.69 -3.18 -11.48
N ASN A 122 -2.26 -4.08 -12.29
CA ASN A 122 -1.56 -5.14 -13.00
C ASN A 122 -1.79 -4.93 -14.49
N LEU A 123 -0.83 -4.29 -15.16
CA LEU A 123 -1.00 -3.63 -16.45
C LEU A 123 -0.11 -4.30 -17.51
N ASP A 124 -0.68 -4.69 -18.62
CA ASP A 124 0.05 -5.24 -19.75
C ASP A 124 0.78 -4.13 -20.53
N ALA A 125 1.88 -4.47 -21.19
CA ALA A 125 2.65 -3.52 -22.02
C ALA A 125 1.77 -2.88 -23.11
N GLY A 126 2.00 -1.60 -23.40
CA GLY A 126 1.24 -0.81 -24.37
C GLY A 126 -0.08 -0.23 -23.84
N GLN A 127 -0.44 -0.51 -22.57
CA GLN A 127 -1.60 0.13 -21.94
C GLN A 127 -1.26 1.59 -21.58
N VAL A 128 -2.29 2.43 -21.68
CA VAL A 128 -2.25 3.82 -21.19
C VAL A 128 -3.38 3.98 -20.18
N LYS A 129 -3.05 4.45 -18.98
CA LYS A 129 -4.01 4.63 -17.88
C LYS A 129 -3.96 6.05 -17.36
N GLU A 130 -5.12 6.68 -17.28
CA GLU A 130 -5.29 7.92 -16.55
C GLU A 130 -5.68 7.62 -15.10
N TYR A 131 -4.99 8.24 -14.15
CA TYR A 131 -5.40 8.29 -12.74
C TYR A 131 -5.81 9.73 -12.42
N LYS A 132 -7.09 9.90 -12.09
CA LYS A 132 -7.65 11.20 -11.65
C LYS A 132 -7.60 11.26 -10.14
N LEU A 133 -7.07 12.36 -9.61
CA LEU A 133 -7.00 12.58 -8.17
C LEU A 133 -8.40 12.85 -7.61
N HIS A 134 -8.67 12.35 -6.41
CA HIS A 134 -9.95 12.53 -5.69
C HIS A 134 -10.11 13.96 -5.18
N SER A 135 -9.02 14.69 -4.95
CA SER A 135 -9.03 16.08 -4.53
C SER A 135 -7.90 16.88 -5.19
N LYS A 136 -8.19 18.15 -5.52
CA LYS A 136 -7.21 19.10 -6.10
C LYS A 136 -6.05 19.43 -5.16
N ASN A 137 -6.24 19.22 -3.86
CA ASN A 137 -5.20 19.49 -2.85
C ASN A 137 -4.36 18.25 -2.53
N ASN A 138 -4.60 17.14 -3.22
CA ASN A 138 -3.86 15.92 -3.03
C ASN A 138 -2.63 15.85 -3.95
N GLY A 139 -1.68 15.04 -3.55
CA GLY A 139 -0.64 14.52 -4.41
C GLY A 139 -0.78 13.00 -4.52
N VAL A 140 -0.22 12.44 -5.57
CA VAL A 140 -0.15 10.99 -5.77
C VAL A 140 1.30 10.55 -5.88
N TYR A 141 1.67 9.53 -5.09
CA TYR A 141 2.94 8.82 -5.21
C TYR A 141 2.70 7.53 -5.99
N LEU A 142 3.40 7.38 -7.10
CA LEU A 142 3.41 6.16 -7.90
C LEU A 142 4.66 5.36 -7.58
N PHE A 143 4.50 4.08 -7.25
CA PHE A 143 5.57 3.14 -7.00
C PHE A 143 5.48 1.95 -7.96
N VAL A 144 6.57 1.66 -8.69
CA VAL A 144 6.64 0.52 -9.60
C VAL A 144 7.09 -0.71 -8.83
N ILE A 145 6.16 -1.59 -8.51
CA ILE A 145 6.45 -2.86 -7.83
C ILE A 145 7.28 -3.77 -8.72
N ASP A 146 6.89 -3.86 -10.00
CA ASP A 146 7.57 -4.62 -11.04
C ASP A 146 7.29 -4.03 -12.42
N GLY A 147 8.18 -4.24 -13.40
CA GLY A 147 8.01 -3.75 -14.77
C GLY A 147 8.57 -2.36 -15.02
N GLU A 148 7.99 -1.64 -15.99
CA GLU A 148 8.47 -0.32 -16.43
C GLU A 148 7.32 0.51 -16.98
N VAL A 149 7.22 1.75 -16.52
CA VAL A 149 6.20 2.71 -16.96
C VAL A 149 6.84 4.07 -17.26
N GLU A 150 6.16 4.89 -18.06
CA GLU A 150 6.50 6.28 -18.28
C GLU A 150 5.38 7.17 -17.74
N VAL A 151 5.74 8.22 -16.99
CA VAL A 151 4.82 9.24 -16.48
C VAL A 151 5.51 10.60 -16.62
N SER A 152 4.82 11.56 -17.26
CA SER A 152 5.36 12.92 -17.46
C SER A 152 6.78 12.95 -18.08
N ASN A 153 7.00 12.14 -19.13
CA ASN A 153 8.30 11.95 -19.82
C ASN A 153 9.42 11.41 -18.91
N THR A 154 9.07 10.74 -17.81
CA THR A 154 10.03 10.11 -16.92
C THR A 154 9.78 8.60 -16.89
N ILE A 155 10.78 7.83 -17.24
CA ILE A 155 10.74 6.36 -17.17
C ILE A 155 11.03 5.93 -15.74
N LEU A 156 10.13 5.12 -15.19
CA LEU A 156 10.23 4.50 -13.88
C LEU A 156 10.31 2.99 -14.07
N SER A 157 11.37 2.40 -13.55
CA SER A 157 11.61 0.97 -13.57
C SER A 157 11.26 0.34 -12.24
N LYS A 158 11.37 -0.99 -12.16
CA LYS A 158 11.12 -1.77 -10.94
C LYS A 158 11.77 -1.15 -9.70
N ARG A 159 10.96 -0.89 -8.68
CA ARG A 159 11.29 -0.27 -7.38
C ARG A 159 11.56 1.23 -7.43
N ASP A 160 11.39 1.87 -8.58
CA ASP A 160 11.37 3.33 -8.65
C ASP A 160 10.02 3.87 -8.17
N GLY A 161 10.03 5.12 -7.73
CA GLY A 161 8.83 5.85 -7.36
C GLY A 161 8.94 7.33 -7.63
N ALA A 162 7.81 7.97 -7.92
CA ALA A 162 7.72 9.40 -8.18
C ALA A 162 6.45 9.99 -7.57
N GLY A 163 6.56 11.22 -7.07
CA GLY A 163 5.43 12.00 -6.55
C GLY A 163 4.98 13.05 -7.56
N PHE A 164 3.66 13.23 -7.66
CA PHE A 164 3.02 14.22 -8.52
C PHE A 164 2.02 15.01 -7.70
N TRP A 165 2.08 16.34 -7.78
CA TRP A 165 1.17 17.26 -7.09
C TRP A 165 0.88 18.46 -7.97
N GLU A 166 -0.06 19.31 -7.57
CA GLU A 166 -0.52 20.45 -8.38
C GLU A 166 -1.03 20.02 -9.76
N THR A 167 -1.66 18.83 -9.83
CA THR A 167 -2.27 18.26 -11.03
C THR A 167 -3.63 17.63 -10.70
N ASP A 168 -4.52 17.61 -11.67
CA ASP A 168 -5.83 16.93 -11.52
C ASP A 168 -5.73 15.44 -11.88
N SER A 169 -4.74 15.05 -12.69
CA SER A 169 -4.52 13.65 -13.11
C SER A 169 -3.08 13.38 -13.53
N ILE A 170 -2.70 12.11 -13.59
CA ILE A 170 -1.47 11.62 -14.21
C ILE A 170 -1.82 10.56 -15.26
N THR A 171 -1.04 10.52 -16.35
CA THR A 171 -1.12 9.48 -17.37
C THR A 171 0.05 8.54 -17.24
N ILE A 172 -0.23 7.24 -17.13
CA ILE A 172 0.75 6.17 -16.99
C ILE A 172 0.80 5.40 -18.31
N GLU A 173 1.91 5.45 -18.99
CA GLU A 173 2.19 4.65 -20.20
C GLU A 173 3.00 3.41 -19.79
N VAL A 174 2.50 2.22 -20.12
CA VAL A 174 3.10 0.96 -19.69
C VAL A 174 4.07 0.47 -20.76
N LEU A 175 5.37 0.61 -20.51
CA LEU A 175 6.43 0.22 -21.46
C LEU A 175 6.70 -1.27 -21.45
N LYS A 176 6.68 -1.90 -20.27
CA LYS A 176 6.75 -3.34 -20.04
C LYS A 176 5.62 -3.73 -19.09
N HIS A 177 5.16 -4.99 -19.14
CA HIS A 177 4.20 -5.47 -18.15
C HIS A 177 4.58 -4.98 -16.74
N ALA A 178 3.67 -4.28 -16.08
CA ALA A 178 3.98 -3.60 -14.83
C ALA A 178 2.94 -3.88 -13.74
N LYS A 179 3.44 -3.98 -12.51
CA LYS A 179 2.65 -3.88 -11.29
C LYS A 179 2.96 -2.54 -10.62
N VAL A 180 1.94 -1.74 -10.39
CA VAL A 180 2.08 -0.40 -9.81
C VAL A 180 1.20 -0.23 -8.58
N LEU A 181 1.68 0.56 -7.63
CA LEU A 181 0.91 1.05 -6.49
C LEU A 181 0.84 2.57 -6.58
N LEU A 182 -0.37 3.10 -6.51
CA LEU A 182 -0.62 4.54 -6.38
C LEU A 182 -1.10 4.83 -4.97
N ILE A 183 -0.53 5.86 -4.36
CA ILE A 183 -0.87 6.33 -3.02
C ILE A 183 -1.21 7.81 -3.15
N GLU A 184 -2.48 8.15 -3.08
CA GLU A 184 -2.95 9.52 -3.07
C GLU A 184 -3.17 9.97 -1.63
N ILE A 185 -2.63 11.13 -1.28
CA ILE A 185 -2.70 11.71 0.07
C ILE A 185 -2.90 13.23 -0.01
N PRO A 186 -3.48 13.86 1.03
CA PRO A 186 -3.49 15.31 1.15
C PRO A 186 -2.07 15.86 1.21
N MET A 187 -1.81 16.92 0.44
CA MET A 187 -0.55 17.67 0.57
C MET A 187 -0.68 18.69 1.68
N MET A 188 0.26 18.66 2.64
CA MET A 188 0.33 19.69 3.67
C MET A 188 0.71 21.03 3.02
N LYS A 189 -0.02 22.06 3.37
CA LYS A 189 0.29 23.46 2.97
C LYS A 189 1.38 24.04 3.84
#